data_9f9ee5535e20de8742a2cda429aed7ee
#
_entry.id   9f9ee5535e20de8742a2cda429aed7ee
#
_cell.length_a   1.000
_cell.length_b   1.000
_cell.length_c   1.000
_cell.angle_alpha   90.00
_cell.angle_beta   90.00
_cell.angle_gamma   90.00
#
_symmetry.space_group_name_H-M   'P 1'
#
loop_
_entity.id
_entity.type
_entity.pdbx_description
1 polymer ?
#
loop_
_entity_poly.entity_id
_entity_poly.type
_entity_poly.pdbx_seq_one_letter_code
_entity_poly.pdbx_strand_id
1 'polypeptide(L)'
;MRRFFAFAIVMLAAALSLPQQTRSGNPVPPSAAENWLAAWNSHDTVKWATYFTSDIYYEDVTFSEINHGLEEGKKFAGEFFEAVPDLKLELENSSIEGNHGSIQWILSGTDKGIYKTGKKFKVRGVSIITVKNGKISRSLDYYDSATIMKQVGLLPMS
;
A
#
# COMPACT_ATOMS: atom_id res chain seq x y z
N MET A 1 71.18 12.58 47.06
CA MET A 1 70.49 11.33 46.66
C MET A 1 68.98 11.53 46.71
N ARG A 2 68.37 11.73 45.56
CA ARG A 2 66.85 11.91 45.45
C ARG A 2 66.26 10.62 44.99
N ARG A 3 65.39 10.01 45.79
CA ARG A 3 64.61 8.82 45.45
C ARG A 3 63.30 9.26 44.81
N PHE A 4 63.09 8.93 43.53
CA PHE A 4 61.85 9.09 42.85
C PHE A 4 60.92 7.85 43.11
N PHE A 5 59.80 8.06 43.76
CA PHE A 5 58.74 7.07 43.86
C PHE A 5 57.83 7.21 42.62
N ALA A 6 57.80 6.17 41.79
CA ALA A 6 56.84 6.07 40.68
C ALA A 6 55.53 5.47 41.19
N PHE A 7 54.45 6.27 41.18
CA PHE A 7 53.11 5.78 41.41
C PHE A 7 52.56 5.21 40.10
N ALA A 8 52.33 3.89 40.05
CA ALA A 8 51.61 3.24 38.99
C ALA A 8 50.11 3.36 39.26
N ILE A 9 49.42 4.13 38.46
CA ILE A 9 47.92 4.19 38.46
C ILE A 9 47.42 3.05 37.63
N VAL A 10 46.82 2.04 38.25
CA VAL A 10 46.10 0.96 37.58
C VAL A 10 44.68 1.48 37.29
N MET A 11 44.43 1.82 36.04
CA MET A 11 43.07 2.11 35.56
C MET A 11 42.32 0.81 35.36
N LEU A 12 41.40 0.51 36.26
CA LEU A 12 40.45 -0.59 36.11
C LEU A 12 39.29 -0.12 35.20
N ALA A 13 39.33 -0.50 33.92
CA ALA A 13 38.23 -0.27 32.99
C ALA A 13 37.12 -1.27 33.26
N ALA A 14 36.09 -0.84 33.99
CA ALA A 14 34.84 -1.59 34.13
C ALA A 14 34.06 -1.50 32.81
N ALA A 15 34.09 -2.57 32.01
CA ALA A 15 33.22 -2.70 30.86
C ALA A 15 31.76 -2.86 31.33
N LEU A 16 30.99 -1.79 31.25
CA LEU A 16 29.52 -1.82 31.39
C LEU A 16 28.95 -2.52 30.15
N SER A 17 28.74 -3.83 30.26
CA SER A 17 27.90 -4.57 29.29
C SER A 17 26.45 -4.13 29.44
N LEU A 18 25.99 -3.26 28.54
CA LEU A 18 24.56 -2.97 28.41
C LEU A 18 23.83 -4.24 27.98
N PRO A 19 22.70 -4.60 28.61
CA PRO A 19 21.92 -5.73 28.16
C PRO A 19 21.42 -5.42 26.73
N GLN A 20 21.83 -6.24 25.77
CA GLN A 20 21.21 -6.25 24.44
C GLN A 20 19.76 -6.69 24.62
N GLN A 21 18.83 -5.74 24.55
CA GLN A 21 17.41 -6.01 24.46
C GLN A 21 17.18 -6.71 23.11
N THR A 22 17.15 -8.04 23.13
CA THR A 22 16.59 -8.82 22.04
C THR A 22 15.13 -8.42 21.93
N ARG A 23 14.79 -7.58 20.95
CA ARG A 23 13.39 -7.36 20.57
C ARG A 23 12.85 -8.71 20.10
N SER A 24 12.15 -9.40 20.98
CA SER A 24 11.21 -10.44 20.61
C SER A 24 10.10 -9.74 19.84
N GLY A 25 10.30 -9.60 18.52
CA GLY A 25 9.34 -8.95 17.65
C GLY A 25 8.20 -9.93 17.41
N ASN A 26 7.08 -9.77 18.11
CA ASN A 26 5.81 -10.19 17.54
C ASN A 26 5.71 -9.58 16.14
N PRO A 27 5.29 -10.31 15.11
CA PRO A 27 5.13 -9.75 13.78
C PRO A 27 4.24 -8.51 13.88
N VAL A 28 4.76 -7.37 13.39
CA VAL A 28 3.99 -6.13 13.33
C VAL A 28 2.81 -6.41 12.40
N PRO A 29 1.56 -6.17 12.82
CA PRO A 29 0.42 -6.40 11.94
C PRO A 29 0.56 -5.56 10.67
N PRO A 30 0.11 -6.06 9.51
CA PRO A 30 0.18 -5.34 8.25
C PRO A 30 -0.43 -3.95 8.37
N SER A 31 0.22 -2.95 7.78
CA SER A 31 -0.31 -1.60 7.71
C SER A 31 -1.58 -1.56 6.85
N ALA A 32 -2.39 -0.51 7.00
CA ALA A 32 -3.57 -0.33 6.15
C ALA A 32 -3.20 -0.24 4.67
N ALA A 33 -2.00 0.28 4.35
CA ALA A 33 -1.50 0.32 2.98
C ALA A 33 -1.21 -1.08 2.44
N GLU A 34 -0.54 -1.94 3.22
CA GLU A 34 -0.29 -3.33 2.84
C GLU A 34 -1.58 -4.12 2.68
N ASN A 35 -2.56 -3.89 3.56
CA ASN A 35 -3.88 -4.50 3.46
C ASN A 35 -4.62 -4.07 2.18
N TRP A 36 -4.57 -2.78 1.83
CA TRP A 36 -5.18 -2.26 0.60
C TRP A 36 -4.54 -2.89 -0.64
N LEU A 37 -3.20 -2.94 -0.71
CA LEU A 37 -2.50 -3.59 -1.81
C LEU A 37 -2.79 -5.10 -1.87
N ALA A 38 -2.83 -5.78 -0.72
CA ALA A 38 -3.11 -7.20 -0.65
C ALA A 38 -4.53 -7.54 -1.13
N ALA A 39 -5.50 -6.65 -0.85
CA ALA A 39 -6.86 -6.79 -1.34
C ALA A 39 -6.87 -6.87 -2.87
N TRP A 40 -6.31 -5.88 -3.54
CA TRP A 40 -6.27 -5.78 -5.00
C TRP A 40 -5.39 -6.86 -5.66
N ASN A 41 -4.20 -7.11 -5.11
CA ASN A 41 -3.29 -8.13 -5.65
C ASN A 41 -3.78 -9.57 -5.40
N SER A 42 -4.88 -9.75 -4.65
CA SER A 42 -5.43 -11.08 -4.40
C SER A 42 -6.13 -11.69 -5.62
N HIS A 43 -6.66 -10.87 -6.52
CA HIS A 43 -7.54 -11.28 -7.63
C HIS A 43 -8.75 -12.14 -7.16
N ASP A 44 -9.19 -11.92 -5.92
CA ASP A 44 -10.24 -12.68 -5.27
C ASP A 44 -11.18 -11.72 -4.52
N THR A 45 -12.43 -11.63 -4.95
CA THR A 45 -13.40 -10.70 -4.38
C THR A 45 -13.78 -11.04 -2.93
N VAL A 46 -13.74 -12.33 -2.55
CA VAL A 46 -14.00 -12.76 -1.17
C VAL A 46 -12.84 -12.30 -0.27
N LYS A 47 -11.62 -12.52 -0.71
CA LYS A 47 -10.42 -12.07 0.00
C LYS A 47 -10.36 -10.55 0.03
N TRP A 48 -10.65 -9.86 -1.08
CA TRP A 48 -10.75 -8.40 -1.14
C TRP A 48 -11.67 -7.88 -0.04
N ALA A 49 -12.88 -8.43 0.09
CA ALA A 49 -13.86 -8.02 1.08
C ALA A 49 -13.40 -8.14 2.54
N THR A 50 -12.44 -9.01 2.85
CA THR A 50 -11.93 -9.17 4.22
C THR A 50 -11.17 -7.95 4.75
N TYR A 51 -10.65 -7.12 3.86
CA TYR A 51 -9.86 -5.93 4.20
C TYR A 51 -10.71 -4.66 4.39
N PHE A 52 -11.99 -4.71 4.00
CA PHE A 52 -12.90 -3.56 4.05
C PHE A 52 -14.00 -3.75 5.09
N THR A 53 -14.59 -2.64 5.55
CA THR A 53 -15.76 -2.68 6.43
C THR A 53 -17.02 -3.05 5.63
N SER A 54 -18.05 -3.55 6.31
CA SER A 54 -19.31 -3.88 5.65
C SER A 54 -20.02 -2.68 5.00
N ASP A 55 -19.75 -1.48 5.53
CA ASP A 55 -20.27 -0.19 5.10
C ASP A 55 -19.28 0.63 4.28
N ILE A 56 -18.33 -0.03 3.62
CA ILE A 56 -17.29 0.65 2.80
C ILE A 56 -17.90 1.65 1.81
N TYR A 57 -17.32 2.85 1.74
CA TYR A 57 -17.47 3.77 0.63
C TYR A 57 -16.23 3.66 -0.26
N TYR A 58 -16.39 3.13 -1.47
CA TYR A 58 -15.31 2.99 -2.44
C TYR A 58 -15.61 3.81 -3.69
N GLU A 59 -14.72 4.71 -4.06
CA GLU A 59 -14.89 5.56 -5.24
C GLU A 59 -13.64 5.49 -6.14
N ASP A 60 -13.83 5.07 -7.37
CA ASP A 60 -12.90 5.36 -8.46
C ASP A 60 -13.21 6.74 -9.01
N VAL A 61 -12.49 7.74 -8.51
CA VAL A 61 -12.72 9.15 -8.89
C VAL A 61 -12.42 9.39 -10.37
N THR A 62 -11.48 8.65 -10.94
CA THR A 62 -11.08 8.78 -12.34
C THR A 62 -12.21 8.42 -13.30
N PHE A 63 -13.02 7.40 -12.95
CA PHE A 63 -14.16 6.98 -13.74
C PHE A 63 -15.51 7.44 -13.16
N SER A 64 -15.50 8.19 -12.05
CA SER A 64 -16.69 8.66 -11.33
C SER A 64 -17.60 7.49 -10.90
N GLU A 65 -17.00 6.37 -10.50
CA GLU A 65 -17.72 5.18 -10.09
C GLU A 65 -17.72 5.07 -8.58
N ILE A 66 -18.93 5.03 -7.99
CA ILE A 66 -19.15 4.98 -6.54
C ILE A 66 -19.78 3.66 -6.16
N ASN A 67 -19.24 3.02 -5.12
CA ASN A 67 -19.70 1.73 -4.61
C ASN A 67 -19.95 1.82 -3.10
N HIS A 68 -21.14 1.43 -2.66
CA HIS A 68 -21.57 1.45 -1.28
C HIS A 68 -21.70 0.03 -0.71
N GLY A 69 -20.94 -0.25 0.35
CA GLY A 69 -20.94 -1.54 1.02
C GLY A 69 -20.20 -2.64 0.26
N LEU A 70 -20.06 -3.79 0.92
CA LEU A 70 -19.24 -4.89 0.40
C LEU A 70 -19.77 -5.52 -0.89
N GLU A 71 -21.08 -5.55 -1.11
CA GLU A 71 -21.62 -6.23 -2.29
C GLU A 71 -21.30 -5.44 -3.57
N GLU A 72 -21.51 -4.12 -3.56
CA GLU A 72 -21.12 -3.28 -4.70
C GLU A 72 -19.60 -3.26 -4.87
N GLY A 73 -18.84 -3.13 -3.77
CA GLY A 73 -17.37 -3.16 -3.81
C GLY A 73 -16.81 -4.48 -4.35
N LYS A 74 -17.38 -5.63 -3.99
CA LYS A 74 -17.00 -6.93 -4.57
C LYS A 74 -17.29 -7.03 -6.04
N LYS A 75 -18.45 -6.53 -6.46
CA LYS A 75 -18.82 -6.48 -7.88
C LYS A 75 -17.83 -5.65 -8.67
N PHE A 76 -17.57 -4.42 -8.22
CA PHE A 76 -16.56 -3.53 -8.82
C PHE A 76 -15.17 -4.19 -8.90
N ALA A 77 -14.70 -4.78 -7.80
CA ALA A 77 -13.40 -5.46 -7.78
C ALA A 77 -13.37 -6.64 -8.78
N GLY A 78 -14.46 -7.42 -8.87
CA GLY A 78 -14.57 -8.53 -9.81
C GLY A 78 -14.49 -8.06 -11.26
N GLU A 79 -15.26 -7.04 -11.62
CA GLU A 79 -15.25 -6.43 -12.95
C GLU A 79 -13.84 -5.89 -13.31
N PHE A 80 -13.13 -5.32 -12.33
CA PHE A 80 -11.79 -4.82 -12.54
C PHE A 80 -10.77 -5.96 -12.70
N PHE A 81 -10.89 -7.06 -11.97
CA PHE A 81 -10.05 -8.26 -12.15
C PHE A 81 -10.27 -8.92 -13.51
N GLU A 82 -11.50 -8.90 -14.03
CA GLU A 82 -11.77 -9.38 -15.39
C GLU A 82 -11.20 -8.43 -16.45
N ALA A 83 -11.32 -7.11 -16.20
CA ALA A 83 -10.82 -6.08 -17.12
C ALA A 83 -9.29 -6.03 -17.20
N VAL A 84 -8.60 -6.38 -16.11
CA VAL A 84 -7.13 -6.38 -16.00
C VAL A 84 -6.66 -7.68 -15.31
N PRO A 85 -6.67 -8.84 -16.00
CA PRO A 85 -6.42 -10.14 -15.36
C PRO A 85 -5.04 -10.33 -14.75
N ASP A 86 -4.05 -9.59 -15.22
CA ASP A 86 -2.68 -9.55 -14.73
C ASP A 86 -2.37 -8.27 -13.92
N LEU A 87 -3.42 -7.70 -13.31
CA LEU A 87 -3.30 -6.53 -12.44
C LEU A 87 -2.21 -6.74 -11.39
N LYS A 88 -1.36 -5.74 -11.24
CA LYS A 88 -0.37 -5.67 -10.18
C LYS A 88 -0.31 -4.26 -9.62
N LEU A 89 -0.44 -4.16 -8.31
CA LEU A 89 -0.22 -2.94 -7.54
C LEU A 89 1.08 -3.06 -6.75
N GLU A 90 1.93 -2.05 -6.89
CA GLU A 90 3.18 -1.92 -6.14
C GLU A 90 3.10 -0.65 -5.28
N LEU A 91 3.46 -0.78 -3.99
CA LEU A 91 3.51 0.36 -3.08
C LEU A 91 4.69 1.27 -3.48
N GLU A 92 4.41 2.56 -3.66
CA GLU A 92 5.43 3.58 -3.86
C GLU A 92 5.76 4.30 -2.56
N ASN A 93 4.71 4.73 -1.84
CA ASN A 93 4.81 5.39 -0.54
C ASN A 93 3.46 5.32 0.18
N SER A 94 3.46 5.53 1.49
CA SER A 94 2.22 5.73 2.25
C SER A 94 2.45 6.65 3.44
N SER A 95 1.42 7.42 3.77
CA SER A 95 1.38 8.25 4.97
C SER A 95 0.02 8.05 5.63
N ILE A 96 0.02 7.48 6.84
CA ILE A 96 -1.20 7.21 7.60
C ILE A 96 -1.02 7.81 8.98
N GLU A 97 -1.93 8.71 9.34
CA GLU A 97 -1.97 9.36 10.64
C GLU A 97 -3.34 9.14 11.28
N GLY A 98 -3.34 8.51 12.46
CA GLY A 98 -4.58 8.09 13.10
C GLY A 98 -5.35 7.09 12.24
N ASN A 99 -6.52 7.51 11.77
CA ASN A 99 -7.41 6.70 10.94
C ASN A 99 -7.55 7.21 9.50
N HIS A 100 -6.75 8.17 9.09
CA HIS A 100 -6.76 8.73 7.74
C HIS A 100 -5.37 8.63 7.10
N GLY A 101 -5.32 8.49 5.81
CA GLY A 101 -4.04 8.46 5.12
C GLY A 101 -4.13 8.40 3.61
N SER A 102 -2.95 8.38 3.01
CA SER A 102 -2.78 8.19 1.57
C SER A 102 -1.85 7.03 1.27
N ILE A 103 -2.12 6.35 0.17
CA ILE A 103 -1.33 5.24 -0.35
C ILE A 103 -0.98 5.60 -1.79
N GLN A 104 0.30 5.82 -2.07
CA GLN A 104 0.79 6.05 -3.42
C GLN A 104 1.21 4.71 -4.01
N TRP A 105 0.74 4.41 -5.19
CA TRP A 105 0.94 3.12 -5.81
C TRP A 105 1.19 3.23 -7.32
N ILE A 106 1.71 2.15 -7.85
CA ILE A 106 1.86 1.91 -9.28
C ILE A 106 0.96 0.75 -9.66
N LEU A 107 0.00 1.00 -10.54
CA LEU A 107 -0.83 0.00 -11.18
C LEU A 107 -0.24 -0.38 -12.53
N SER A 108 -0.12 -1.67 -12.79
CA SER A 108 0.25 -2.21 -14.10
C SER A 108 -0.62 -3.39 -14.46
N GLY A 109 -0.77 -3.64 -15.74
CA GLY A 109 -1.52 -4.77 -16.26
C GLY A 109 -1.77 -4.69 -17.76
N THR A 110 -2.57 -5.63 -18.26
CA THR A 110 -3.01 -5.69 -19.67
C THR A 110 -4.48 -5.32 -19.75
N ASP A 111 -4.78 -4.28 -20.51
CA ASP A 111 -6.16 -3.84 -20.75
C ASP A 111 -6.94 -4.88 -21.58
N LYS A 112 -7.78 -5.66 -20.92
CA LYS A 112 -8.71 -6.62 -21.55
C LYS A 112 -10.15 -6.12 -21.52
N GLY A 113 -10.50 -5.24 -20.59
CA GLY A 113 -11.88 -4.81 -20.36
C GLY A 113 -12.12 -3.31 -20.29
N ILE A 114 -11.16 -2.51 -19.78
CA ILE A 114 -11.35 -1.06 -19.62
C ILE A 114 -11.60 -0.40 -20.98
N TYR A 115 -10.66 -0.56 -21.91
CA TYR A 115 -10.76 -0.06 -23.28
C TYR A 115 -10.70 -1.18 -24.33
N LYS A 116 -10.48 -2.44 -23.90
CA LYS A 116 -10.44 -3.66 -24.73
C LYS A 116 -9.36 -3.65 -25.81
N THR A 117 -8.23 -3.01 -25.53
CA THR A 117 -7.13 -2.88 -26.51
C THR A 117 -6.17 -4.06 -26.51
N GLY A 118 -6.14 -4.86 -25.45
CA GLY A 118 -5.19 -5.95 -25.26
C GLY A 118 -3.75 -5.49 -25.01
N LYS A 119 -3.52 -4.19 -24.79
CA LYS A 119 -2.19 -3.62 -24.59
C LYS A 119 -1.86 -3.47 -23.11
N LYS A 120 -0.56 -3.48 -22.81
CA LYS A 120 -0.05 -3.23 -21.46
C LYS A 120 -0.06 -1.74 -21.12
N PHE A 121 -0.30 -1.45 -19.84
CA PHE A 121 -0.20 -0.11 -19.29
C PHE A 121 0.45 -0.12 -17.91
N LYS A 122 0.94 1.05 -17.50
CA LYS A 122 1.47 1.31 -16.17
C LYS A 122 1.15 2.76 -15.80
N VAL A 123 0.51 2.96 -14.65
CA VAL A 123 0.10 4.30 -14.19
C VAL A 123 0.38 4.44 -12.70
N ARG A 124 0.70 5.65 -12.27
CA ARG A 124 0.75 6.04 -10.86
C ARG A 124 -0.60 6.51 -10.40
N GLY A 125 -0.90 6.22 -9.16
CA GLY A 125 -2.09 6.73 -8.52
C GLY A 125 -1.92 6.91 -7.03
N VAL A 126 -2.96 7.43 -6.42
CA VAL A 126 -3.05 7.61 -4.98
C VAL A 126 -4.45 7.25 -4.51
N SER A 127 -4.53 6.50 -3.43
CA SER A 127 -5.78 6.27 -2.70
C SER A 127 -5.77 7.09 -1.42
N ILE A 128 -6.85 7.82 -1.18
CA ILE A 128 -7.11 8.48 0.10
C ILE A 128 -8.02 7.55 0.90
N ILE A 129 -7.54 7.10 2.06
CA ILE A 129 -8.24 6.08 2.85
C ILE A 129 -8.65 6.56 4.22
N THR A 130 -9.73 5.95 4.74
CA THR A 130 -10.11 5.99 6.15
C THR A 130 -10.15 4.57 6.70
N VAL A 131 -9.60 4.37 7.89
CA VAL A 131 -9.53 3.10 8.59
C VAL A 131 -10.47 3.10 9.79
N LYS A 132 -11.22 2.02 10.00
CA LYS A 132 -12.10 1.81 11.14
C LYS A 132 -11.92 0.36 11.63
N ASN A 133 -11.55 0.19 12.89
CA ASN A 133 -11.34 -1.13 13.50
C ASN A 133 -10.39 -2.04 12.69
N GLY A 134 -9.29 -1.48 12.18
CA GLY A 134 -8.29 -2.22 11.40
C GLY A 134 -8.68 -2.54 9.95
N LYS A 135 -9.86 -2.11 9.50
CA LYS A 135 -10.33 -2.28 8.13
C LYS A 135 -10.51 -0.94 7.43
N ILE A 136 -10.45 -0.93 6.12
CA ILE A 136 -10.67 0.27 5.32
C ILE A 136 -12.17 0.51 5.20
N SER A 137 -12.64 1.67 5.66
CA SER A 137 -14.04 2.10 5.62
C SER A 137 -14.33 3.12 4.52
N ARG A 138 -13.29 3.71 3.94
CA ARG A 138 -13.38 4.59 2.78
C ARG A 138 -12.12 4.47 1.94
N SER A 139 -12.26 4.46 0.60
CA SER A 139 -11.18 4.58 -0.36
C SER A 139 -11.61 5.46 -1.53
N LEU A 140 -10.76 6.42 -1.88
CA LEU A 140 -10.94 7.29 -3.03
C LEU A 140 -9.70 7.16 -3.91
N ASP A 141 -9.84 6.65 -5.11
CA ASP A 141 -8.73 6.35 -6.00
C ASP A 141 -8.61 7.39 -7.11
N TYR A 142 -7.44 8.00 -7.21
CA TYR A 142 -7.10 9.03 -8.20
C TYR A 142 -5.92 8.57 -9.04
N TYR A 143 -6.05 8.60 -10.34
CA TYR A 143 -4.98 8.32 -11.28
C TYR A 143 -5.25 8.95 -12.65
N ASP A 144 -4.24 9.02 -13.50
CA ASP A 144 -4.34 9.64 -14.81
C ASP A 144 -4.77 8.63 -15.89
N SER A 145 -6.06 8.61 -16.23
CA SER A 145 -6.58 7.78 -17.31
C SER A 145 -6.02 8.17 -18.70
N ALA A 146 -5.65 9.43 -18.91
CA ALA A 146 -5.05 9.85 -20.18
C ALA A 146 -3.68 9.20 -20.39
N THR A 147 -2.91 8.98 -19.32
CA THR A 147 -1.67 8.20 -19.37
C THR A 147 -1.93 6.75 -19.78
N ILE A 148 -2.97 6.11 -19.27
CA ILE A 148 -3.38 4.77 -19.71
C ILE A 148 -3.78 4.80 -21.20
N MET A 149 -4.67 5.72 -21.57
CA MET A 149 -5.17 5.85 -22.95
C MET A 149 -4.04 6.07 -23.99
N LYS A 150 -3.02 6.86 -23.63
CA LYS A 150 -1.81 7.03 -24.46
C LYS A 150 -1.07 5.70 -24.65
N GLN A 151 -0.79 4.98 -23.57
CA GLN A 151 -0.05 3.73 -23.60
C GLN A 151 -0.78 2.62 -24.37
N VAL A 152 -2.10 2.60 -24.29
CA VAL A 152 -2.92 1.61 -25.03
C VAL A 152 -3.27 2.10 -26.46
N GLY A 153 -2.82 3.29 -26.84
CA GLY A 153 -2.90 3.81 -28.22
C GLY A 153 -4.25 4.43 -28.59
N LEU A 154 -4.99 4.93 -27.61
CA LEU A 154 -6.25 5.65 -27.80
C LEU A 154 -6.04 7.19 -27.86
N LEU A 155 -4.91 7.66 -27.34
CA LEU A 155 -4.48 9.05 -27.45
C LEU A 155 -3.06 9.11 -28.04
N PRO A 156 -2.72 10.21 -28.74
CA PRO A 156 -1.37 10.39 -29.26
C PRO A 156 -0.35 10.50 -28.11
N MET A 157 0.83 9.92 -28.31
CA MET A 157 1.99 10.12 -27.45
C MET A 157 2.57 11.48 -27.80
N SER A 158 2.18 12.52 -27.10
CA SER A 158 2.74 13.88 -27.28
C SER A 158 4.03 14.05 -26.52
#